data_a98a20164269875f9eb88aef77111ea7
#
_entry.id   a98a20164269875f9eb88aef77111ea7
#
_cell.length_a   1.000
_cell.length_b   1.000
_cell.length_c   1.000
_cell.angle_alpha   90.00
_cell.angle_beta   90.00
_cell.angle_gamma   90.00
#
_symmetry.space_group_name_H-M   'P 1'
#
loop_
_entity.id
_entity.type
_entity.pdbx_description
1 polymer ?
#
loop_
_entity_poly.entity_id
_entity_poly.type
_entity_poly.pdbx_seq_one_letter_code
_entity_poly.pdbx_strand_id
1 'polypeptide(L)'
;MNALLDALPSTQTAPGGRAPLGTAPPPPWDRHGPRPERLERWLEHRLRHAPRRIEDLLVELRDPRHITAGERCALLDRLRCSGMAIYVGLSETFDPGLPRAIGRHFGLERLDATGQSRGLWYT
;
A
#
# COMPACT_ATOMS: atom_id res chain seq x y z
N MET A 1 15.76 -44.26 -1.05
CA MET A 1 16.79 -43.32 -0.61
C MET A 1 16.54 -41.98 -1.27
N ASN A 2 16.05 -41.08 -0.48
CA ASN A 2 16.09 -39.64 -0.63
C ASN A 2 15.71 -38.99 -1.98
N ALA A 3 14.44 -38.89 -2.19
CA ALA A 3 13.87 -37.84 -3.03
C ALA A 3 13.39 -36.72 -2.11
N LEU A 4 14.28 -35.86 -1.73
CA LEU A 4 13.98 -34.52 -1.28
C LEU A 4 13.69 -33.69 -2.53
N LEU A 5 12.49 -33.80 -3.01
CA LEU A 5 11.96 -32.88 -4.00
C LEU A 5 11.53 -31.63 -3.22
N ASP A 6 12.43 -30.67 -3.21
CA ASP A 6 12.16 -29.29 -2.95
C ASP A 6 10.88 -28.86 -3.65
N ALA A 7 9.86 -28.68 -2.86
CA ALA A 7 8.71 -27.92 -3.26
C ALA A 7 9.13 -26.44 -3.30
N LEU A 8 9.61 -26.00 -4.46
CA LEU A 8 9.75 -24.60 -4.75
C LEU A 8 8.37 -23.95 -4.61
N PRO A 9 8.24 -22.88 -3.83
CA PRO A 9 7.00 -22.13 -3.81
C PRO A 9 6.79 -21.55 -5.21
N SER A 10 5.76 -22.02 -5.88
CA SER A 10 5.31 -21.44 -7.13
C SER A 10 4.97 -19.98 -6.87
N THR A 11 5.82 -19.10 -7.34
CA THR A 11 5.55 -17.67 -7.40
C THR A 11 4.44 -17.49 -8.42
N GLN A 12 3.20 -17.56 -7.97
CA GLN A 12 2.08 -17.15 -8.80
C GLN A 12 2.19 -15.64 -8.96
N THR A 13 2.78 -15.22 -10.06
CA THR A 13 2.72 -13.86 -10.54
C THR A 13 1.28 -13.59 -10.94
N ALA A 14 0.56 -12.85 -10.12
CA ALA A 14 -0.77 -12.39 -10.50
C ALA A 14 -0.67 -11.58 -11.80
N PRO A 15 -1.52 -11.82 -12.79
CA PRO A 15 -1.49 -11.07 -14.05
C PRO A 15 -1.79 -9.60 -13.76
N GLY A 16 -0.84 -8.72 -14.07
CA GLY A 16 -0.93 -7.27 -13.88
C GLY A 16 -0.18 -6.72 -12.66
N GLY A 17 0.44 -7.56 -11.84
CA GLY A 17 1.23 -7.11 -10.70
C GLY A 17 2.55 -6.47 -11.16
N ARG A 18 2.72 -5.17 -10.84
CA ARG A 18 4.02 -4.53 -10.90
C ARG A 18 4.97 -5.31 -9.99
N ALA A 19 6.17 -5.62 -10.47
CA ALA A 19 7.20 -6.28 -9.67
C ALA A 19 7.38 -5.56 -8.32
N PRO A 20 7.64 -6.29 -7.22
CA PRO A 20 7.90 -5.66 -5.93
C PRO A 20 9.04 -4.67 -6.07
N LEU A 21 8.79 -3.46 -5.63
CA LEU A 21 9.78 -2.40 -5.68
C LEU A 21 10.87 -2.74 -4.67
N GLY A 22 12.11 -2.68 -5.11
CA GLY A 22 13.26 -2.83 -4.23
C GLY A 22 13.14 -1.92 -3.01
N THR A 23 13.91 -2.19 -1.98
CA THR A 23 13.86 -1.43 -0.71
C THR A 23 13.96 0.06 -1.00
N ALA A 24 12.87 0.79 -0.72
CA ALA A 24 12.86 2.23 -0.89
C ALA A 24 13.91 2.87 0.05
N PRO A 25 14.62 3.91 -0.41
CA PRO A 25 15.54 4.62 0.46
C PRO A 25 14.79 5.22 1.65
N PRO A 26 15.46 5.37 2.81
CA PRO A 26 14.84 5.99 3.96
C PRO A 26 14.44 7.44 3.63
N PRO A 27 13.41 7.97 4.29
CA PRO A 27 13.00 9.35 4.08
C PRO A 27 14.14 10.33 4.43
N PRO A 28 14.15 11.53 3.83
CA PRO A 28 15.20 12.51 4.07
C PRO A 28 15.12 13.22 5.42
N TRP A 29 14.15 12.88 6.25
CA TRP A 29 13.99 13.40 7.62
C TRP A 29 14.13 12.28 8.64
N ASP A 30 14.58 12.63 9.79
CA ASP A 30 14.61 11.78 10.98
C ASP A 30 14.22 12.61 12.22
N ARG A 31 14.42 12.05 13.41
CA ARG A 31 14.12 12.76 14.68
C ARG A 31 14.91 14.06 14.88
N HIS A 32 15.99 14.23 14.15
CA HIS A 32 16.89 15.39 14.25
C HIS A 32 16.68 16.38 13.10
N GLY A 33 15.69 16.17 12.26
CA GLY A 33 15.33 17.05 11.17
C GLY A 33 15.71 16.54 9.78
N PRO A 34 15.66 17.41 8.77
CA PRO A 34 15.93 17.04 7.39
C PRO A 34 17.39 16.68 7.16
N ARG A 35 17.62 15.68 6.30
CA ARG A 35 18.95 15.23 5.87
C ARG A 35 19.13 15.51 4.38
N PRO A 36 19.75 16.62 4.01
CA PRO A 36 19.91 17.01 2.60
C PRO A 36 20.58 15.94 1.75
N GLU A 37 21.56 15.22 2.29
CA GLU A 37 22.29 14.16 1.60
C GLU A 37 21.43 12.94 1.22
N ARG A 38 20.27 12.80 1.87
CA ARG A 38 19.29 11.75 1.57
C ARG A 38 18.20 12.22 0.61
N LEU A 39 17.99 13.54 0.54
CA LEU A 39 16.90 14.13 -0.22
C LEU A 39 16.99 13.79 -1.71
N GLU A 40 18.15 13.94 -2.32
CA GLU A 40 18.35 13.68 -3.75
C GLU A 40 18.05 12.22 -4.10
N ARG A 41 18.59 11.27 -3.34
CA ARG A 41 18.32 9.83 -3.53
C ARG A 41 16.87 9.47 -3.33
N TRP A 42 16.23 10.07 -2.34
CA TRP A 42 14.82 9.85 -2.05
C TRP A 42 13.94 10.42 -3.16
N LEU A 43 14.22 11.64 -3.62
CA LEU A 43 13.50 12.27 -4.73
C LEU A 43 13.70 11.49 -6.04
N GLU A 44 14.91 11.09 -6.35
CA GLU A 44 15.20 10.29 -7.54
C GLU A 44 14.43 8.97 -7.52
N HIS A 45 14.42 8.28 -6.39
CA HIS A 45 13.63 7.07 -6.22
C HIS A 45 12.14 7.32 -6.42
N ARG A 46 11.60 8.38 -5.81
CA ARG A 46 10.19 8.76 -5.94
C ARG A 46 9.81 9.09 -7.37
N LEU A 47 10.63 9.87 -8.06
CA LEU A 47 10.39 10.25 -9.46
C LEU A 47 10.48 9.03 -10.40
N ARG A 48 11.45 8.16 -10.19
CA ARG A 48 11.62 6.95 -10.99
C ARG A 48 10.44 5.99 -10.86
N HIS A 49 9.83 5.91 -9.69
CA HIS A 49 8.72 5.03 -9.37
C HIS A 49 7.37 5.75 -9.29
N ALA A 50 7.31 7.00 -9.73
CA ALA A 50 6.07 7.75 -9.75
C ALA A 50 5.02 7.04 -10.62
N PRO A 51 3.77 6.97 -10.18
CA PRO A 51 2.70 6.41 -10.96
C PRO A 51 2.46 7.27 -12.20
N ARG A 52 2.30 6.64 -13.34
CA ARG A 52 2.02 7.32 -14.61
C ARG A 52 0.56 7.25 -14.98
N ARG A 53 -0.15 6.27 -14.42
CA ARG A 53 -1.57 6.03 -14.64
C ARG A 53 -2.22 5.69 -13.32
N ILE A 54 -3.55 5.84 -13.26
CA ILE A 54 -4.31 5.53 -12.06
C ILE A 54 -4.22 4.03 -11.70
N GLU A 55 -4.11 3.18 -12.69
CA GLU A 55 -3.98 1.73 -12.52
C GLU A 55 -2.70 1.35 -11.75
N ASP A 56 -1.66 2.18 -11.83
CA ASP A 56 -0.43 1.98 -11.07
C ASP A 56 -0.64 2.12 -9.56
N LEU A 57 -1.72 2.78 -9.14
CA LEU A 57 -2.10 2.97 -7.74
C LEU A 57 -3.10 1.93 -7.24
N LEU A 58 -3.78 1.25 -8.17
CA LEU A 58 -4.87 0.33 -7.82
C LEU A 58 -4.34 -0.96 -7.18
N VAL A 59 -5.07 -1.42 -6.18
CA VAL A 59 -4.91 -2.74 -5.58
C VAL A 59 -6.30 -3.35 -5.43
N GLU A 60 -6.52 -4.49 -6.06
CA GLU A 60 -7.75 -5.24 -5.90
C GLU A 60 -7.73 -5.99 -4.58
N LEU A 61 -8.78 -5.83 -3.79
CA LEU A 61 -8.99 -6.52 -2.53
C LEU A 61 -10.14 -7.49 -2.68
N ARG A 62 -9.90 -8.75 -2.35
CA ARG A 62 -10.95 -9.78 -2.35
C ARG A 62 -12.03 -9.46 -1.31
N ASP A 63 -11.59 -9.14 -0.11
CA ASP A 63 -12.44 -8.72 0.99
C ASP A 63 -11.76 -7.58 1.75
N PRO A 64 -12.21 -6.35 1.56
CA PRO A 64 -11.60 -5.19 2.22
C PRO A 64 -11.63 -5.23 3.76
N ARG A 65 -12.50 -6.05 4.34
CA ARG A 65 -12.52 -6.24 5.80
C ARG A 65 -11.47 -7.23 6.29
N HIS A 66 -11.06 -8.15 5.42
CA HIS A 66 -10.13 -9.24 5.72
C HIS A 66 -8.96 -9.23 4.73
N ILE A 67 -8.18 -8.17 4.77
CA ILE A 67 -7.04 -7.95 3.88
C ILE A 67 -5.98 -9.04 4.11
N THR A 68 -5.61 -9.74 3.05
CA THR A 68 -4.55 -10.74 3.11
C THR A 68 -3.16 -10.10 3.26
N ALA A 69 -2.17 -10.88 3.69
CA ALA A 69 -0.80 -10.39 3.78
C ALA A 69 -0.25 -9.87 2.44
N GLY A 70 -0.56 -10.55 1.33
CA GLY A 70 -0.17 -10.13 -0.01
C GLY A 70 -0.82 -8.81 -0.44
N GLU A 71 -2.11 -8.66 -0.22
CA GLU A 71 -2.85 -7.42 -0.50
C GLU A 71 -2.33 -6.25 0.35
N ARG A 72 -2.04 -6.52 1.63
CA ARG A 72 -1.44 -5.53 2.52
C ARG A 72 -0.07 -5.08 2.02
N CYS A 73 0.79 -6.02 1.61
CA CYS A 73 2.08 -5.68 1.02
C CYS A 73 1.92 -4.84 -0.25
N ALA A 74 0.99 -5.19 -1.13
CA ALA A 74 0.73 -4.43 -2.35
C ALA A 74 0.29 -2.99 -2.05
N LEU A 75 -0.58 -2.78 -1.06
CA LEU A 75 -0.98 -1.45 -0.62
C LEU A 75 0.19 -0.65 -0.05
N LEU A 76 1.01 -1.27 0.81
CA LEU A 76 2.20 -0.63 1.37
C LEU A 76 3.22 -0.24 0.30
N ASP A 77 3.40 -1.06 -0.72
CA ASP A 77 4.31 -0.74 -1.83
C ASP A 77 3.83 0.47 -2.62
N ARG A 78 2.54 0.58 -2.89
CA ARG A 78 1.97 1.79 -3.51
C ARG A 78 2.19 3.02 -2.64
N LEU A 79 1.90 2.92 -1.34
CA LEU A 79 2.11 4.00 -0.39
C LEU A 79 3.58 4.44 -0.32
N ARG A 80 4.53 3.50 -0.29
CA ARG A 80 5.96 3.81 -0.26
C ARG A 80 6.43 4.53 -1.52
N CYS A 81 5.88 4.14 -2.67
CA CYS A 81 6.29 4.71 -3.95
C CYS A 81 5.70 6.07 -4.25
N SER A 82 4.40 6.22 -4.02
CA SER A 82 3.64 7.39 -4.46
C SER A 82 3.05 8.20 -3.31
N GLY A 83 3.05 7.66 -2.09
CA GLY A 83 2.35 8.25 -0.96
C GLY A 83 0.84 8.00 -0.98
N MET A 84 0.35 7.27 -1.97
CA MET A 84 -1.06 6.98 -2.18
C MET A 84 -1.25 5.54 -2.64
N ALA A 85 -2.35 4.93 -2.23
CA ALA A 85 -2.85 3.68 -2.78
C ALA A 85 -4.37 3.78 -2.92
N ILE A 86 -4.90 3.18 -3.97
CA ILE A 86 -6.34 3.11 -4.21
C ILE A 86 -6.71 1.64 -4.18
N TYR A 87 -7.64 1.27 -3.34
CA TYR A 87 -8.15 -0.10 -3.34
C TYR A 87 -9.49 -0.18 -4.07
N VAL A 88 -9.72 -1.32 -4.71
CA VAL A 88 -10.99 -1.68 -5.31
C VAL A 88 -11.47 -2.96 -4.62
N GLY A 89 -12.65 -2.91 -4.03
CA GLY A 89 -13.30 -4.07 -3.42
C GLY A 89 -14.47 -4.52 -4.27
N LEU A 90 -14.81 -5.80 -4.16
CA LEU A 90 -15.94 -6.38 -4.89
C LEU A 90 -17.31 -6.06 -4.26
N SER A 91 -17.35 -5.30 -3.17
CA SER A 91 -18.60 -4.94 -2.50
C SER A 91 -19.27 -3.77 -3.21
N GLU A 92 -20.45 -4.00 -3.72
CA GLU A 92 -21.29 -2.95 -4.31
C GLU A 92 -22.02 -2.11 -3.24
N THR A 93 -21.95 -2.52 -1.98
CA THR A 93 -22.67 -1.85 -0.89
C THR A 93 -21.76 -0.85 -0.19
N PHE A 94 -22.20 0.38 -0.10
CA PHE A 94 -21.53 1.39 0.70
C PHE A 94 -21.53 1.01 2.19
N ASP A 95 -20.34 0.92 2.76
CA ASP A 95 -20.14 0.61 4.16
C ASP A 95 -19.32 1.70 4.85
N PRO A 96 -19.94 2.56 5.66
CA PRO A 96 -19.26 3.67 6.34
C PRO A 96 -18.20 3.19 7.36
N GLY A 97 -18.26 1.95 7.81
CA GLY A 97 -17.27 1.35 8.73
C GLY A 97 -16.03 0.79 8.03
N LEU A 98 -16.07 0.67 6.71
CA LEU A 98 -15.00 0.05 5.94
C LEU A 98 -13.65 0.78 6.04
N PRO A 99 -13.55 2.13 5.96
CA PRO A 99 -12.28 2.83 6.12
C PRO A 99 -11.60 2.54 7.45
N ARG A 100 -12.37 2.45 8.53
CA ARG A 100 -11.87 2.09 9.85
C ARG A 100 -11.40 0.64 9.91
N ALA A 101 -12.14 -0.27 9.30
CA ALA A 101 -11.76 -1.68 9.22
C ALA A 101 -10.43 -1.86 8.47
N ILE A 102 -10.27 -1.18 7.33
CA ILE A 102 -9.02 -1.17 6.56
C ILE A 102 -7.89 -0.55 7.37
N GLY A 103 -8.11 0.59 7.99
CA GLY A 103 -7.12 1.29 8.81
C GLY A 103 -6.51 0.43 9.91
N ARG A 104 -7.30 -0.43 10.55
CA ARG A 104 -6.83 -1.37 11.59
C ARG A 104 -5.76 -2.33 11.07
N HIS A 105 -5.84 -2.76 9.82
CA HIS A 105 -4.82 -3.62 9.21
C HIS A 105 -3.46 -2.93 9.08
N PHE A 106 -3.42 -1.61 9.22
CA PHE A 106 -2.21 -0.78 9.17
C PHE A 106 -1.88 -0.15 10.53
N GLY A 107 -2.53 -0.57 11.60
CA GLY A 107 -2.32 -0.01 12.95
C GLY A 107 -2.93 1.37 13.17
N LEU A 108 -3.82 1.82 12.28
CA LEU A 108 -4.51 3.10 12.37
C LEU A 108 -5.78 2.94 13.23
N GLU A 109 -5.62 2.83 14.52
CA GLU A 109 -6.74 2.60 15.45
C GLU A 109 -7.42 3.90 15.92
N ARG A 110 -6.65 4.99 15.94
CA ARG A 110 -7.14 6.30 16.37
C ARG A 110 -7.41 7.17 15.17
N LEU A 111 -8.67 7.51 14.98
CA LEU A 111 -9.08 8.63 14.15
C LEU A 111 -9.13 9.86 15.05
N ASP A 112 -8.53 10.95 14.62
CA ASP A 112 -8.72 12.23 15.30
C ASP A 112 -10.17 12.71 15.15
N ALA A 113 -10.56 13.72 15.91
CA ALA A 113 -11.92 14.25 15.89
C ALA A 113 -12.34 14.79 14.51
N THR A 114 -11.38 15.15 13.66
CA THR A 114 -11.61 15.61 12.29
C THR A 114 -11.91 14.45 11.34
N GLY A 115 -11.43 13.24 11.65
CA GLY A 115 -11.77 12.02 10.91
C GLY A 115 -13.22 11.57 11.08
N GLN A 116 -13.97 12.22 11.98
CA GLN A 116 -15.42 12.10 12.09
C GLN A 116 -16.15 13.10 11.19
N SER A 117 -15.53 13.52 10.08
CA SER A 117 -16.21 14.37 9.13
C SER A 117 -17.50 13.69 8.68
N ARG A 118 -18.58 14.18 9.21
CA ARG A 118 -19.95 13.84 8.86
C ARG A 118 -20.10 14.08 7.36
N GLY A 119 -19.93 13.06 6.55
CA GLY A 119 -20.46 13.02 5.19
C GLY A 119 -20.10 14.14 4.20
N LEU A 120 -19.16 15.02 4.51
CA LEU A 120 -18.80 16.18 3.68
C LEU A 120 -17.91 15.84 2.47
N TRP A 121 -17.52 14.58 2.33
CA TRP A 121 -16.67 14.12 1.23
C TRP A 121 -17.44 13.49 0.06
N TYR A 122 -18.79 13.54 0.11
CA TYR A 122 -19.67 12.94 -0.88
C TYR A 122 -20.74 13.96 -1.33
N THR A 123 -20.31 15.04 -1.89
CA THR A 123 -21.19 15.88 -2.73
C THR A 123 -20.67 15.94 -4.13
#